data_527fa8d4272b6a1e1299eb714b8c41ac
#
_entry.id   527fa8d4272b6a1e1299eb714b8c41ac
#
_cell.length_a   1.000
_cell.length_b   1.000
_cell.length_c   1.000
_cell.angle_alpha   90.00
_cell.angle_beta   90.00
_cell.angle_gamma   90.00
#
_symmetry.space_group_name_H-M   'P 1'
#
loop_
_entity.id
_entity.type
_entity.pdbx_description
1 polymer ?
#
loop_
_entity_poly.entity_id
_entity_poly.type
_entity_poly.pdbx_seq_one_letter_code
_entity_poly.pdbx_strand_id
1 'polypeptide(L)'
;MKTTKITKEQIFQAASKIANEQGLKQVTVRNVAAACHVSIGSVYNNYETKGELVFDVAKDYWRSVFDAAVLDSLPKDDFCDFCGALYEILAQKLSGFMREWVSVMSTFSDEDKSVGRAKEAEIFSGFKNLLQTALDNDKKINPDVWENDFSKEEMLNFIFTNMLNSLRQGAKNCDFLIRVLRKAIY
;
A
#
# COMPACT_ATOMS: atom_id res chain seq x y z
N MET A 1 -8.17 -31.48 27.86
CA MET A 1 -7.94 -30.96 26.49
C MET A 1 -6.91 -29.83 26.59
N LYS A 2 -5.74 -29.97 25.96
CA LYS A 2 -4.79 -28.84 25.84
C LYS A 2 -5.41 -27.81 24.88
N THR A 3 -5.86 -26.69 25.42
CA THR A 3 -6.28 -25.55 24.61
C THR A 3 -5.03 -25.03 23.93
N THR A 4 -4.82 -25.37 22.67
CA THR A 4 -3.71 -24.84 21.87
C THR A 4 -3.91 -23.33 21.81
N LYS A 5 -2.99 -22.58 22.38
CA LYS A 5 -3.05 -21.10 22.38
C LYS A 5 -2.98 -20.62 20.94
N ILE A 6 -3.98 -19.87 20.49
CA ILE A 6 -3.98 -19.28 19.14
C ILE A 6 -2.77 -18.38 18.96
N THR A 7 -2.17 -18.43 17.78
CA THR A 7 -0.99 -17.61 17.43
C THR A 7 -1.41 -16.34 16.68
N LYS A 8 -0.54 -15.32 16.71
CA LYS A 8 -0.72 -14.09 15.93
C LYS A 8 -0.89 -14.38 14.44
N GLU A 9 -0.12 -15.33 13.92
CA GLU A 9 -0.19 -15.77 12.52
C GLU A 9 -1.55 -16.38 12.17
N GLN A 10 -2.12 -17.22 13.00
CA GLN A 10 -3.44 -17.81 12.76
C GLN A 10 -4.56 -16.75 12.73
N ILE A 11 -4.46 -15.76 13.62
CA ILE A 11 -5.39 -14.62 13.65
C ILE A 11 -5.24 -13.79 12.38
N PHE A 12 -4.00 -13.50 11.97
CA PHE A 12 -3.70 -12.78 10.75
C PHE A 12 -4.26 -13.47 9.51
N GLN A 13 -4.04 -14.78 9.36
CA GLN A 13 -4.56 -15.56 8.22
C GLN A 13 -6.10 -15.53 8.16
N ALA A 14 -6.77 -15.63 9.30
CA ALA A 14 -8.22 -15.52 9.36
C ALA A 14 -8.69 -14.10 8.96
N ALA A 15 -8.01 -13.06 9.42
CA ALA A 15 -8.30 -11.68 9.08
C ALA A 15 -8.08 -11.38 7.59
N SER A 16 -6.97 -11.85 7.01
CA SER A 16 -6.66 -11.73 5.58
C SER A 16 -7.68 -12.46 4.72
N LYS A 17 -8.12 -13.65 5.14
CA LYS A 17 -9.20 -14.38 4.46
C LYS A 17 -10.50 -13.58 4.46
N ILE A 18 -10.91 -13.03 5.61
CA ILE A 18 -12.11 -12.19 5.71
C ILE A 18 -11.98 -10.97 4.79
N ALA A 19 -10.83 -10.29 4.77
CA ALA A 19 -10.59 -9.15 3.90
C ALA A 19 -10.75 -9.49 2.42
N ASN A 20 -10.21 -10.62 1.99
CA ASN A 20 -10.25 -11.06 0.60
C ASN A 20 -11.65 -11.53 0.15
N GLU A 21 -12.41 -12.19 1.02
CA GLU A 21 -13.71 -12.76 0.68
C GLU A 21 -14.89 -11.80 0.90
N GLN A 22 -14.78 -10.90 1.90
CA GLN A 22 -15.89 -10.10 2.39
C GLN A 22 -15.59 -8.59 2.41
N GLY A 23 -14.35 -8.22 2.14
CA GLY A 23 -13.85 -6.83 2.17
C GLY A 23 -13.26 -6.43 3.52
N LEU A 24 -12.43 -5.38 3.47
CA LEU A 24 -11.66 -4.88 4.62
C LEU A 24 -12.56 -4.40 5.78
N LYS A 25 -13.75 -3.89 5.48
CA LYS A 25 -14.74 -3.44 6.48
C LYS A 25 -15.18 -4.57 7.42
N GLN A 26 -15.14 -5.82 6.94
CA GLN A 26 -15.53 -6.99 7.73
C GLN A 26 -14.39 -7.51 8.62
N VAL A 27 -13.18 -6.98 8.50
CA VAL A 27 -12.08 -7.26 9.42
C VAL A 27 -12.34 -6.55 10.75
N THR A 28 -13.13 -7.20 11.59
CA THR A 28 -13.42 -6.77 12.95
C THR A 28 -12.91 -7.81 13.93
N VAL A 29 -12.52 -7.38 15.14
CA VAL A 29 -12.05 -8.32 16.18
C VAL A 29 -13.08 -9.42 16.46
N ARG A 30 -14.39 -9.09 16.41
CA ARG A 30 -15.49 -10.06 16.59
C ARG A 30 -15.52 -11.08 15.47
N ASN A 31 -15.48 -10.68 14.21
CA ASN A 31 -15.53 -11.58 13.07
C ASN A 31 -14.30 -12.49 13.02
N VAL A 32 -13.12 -11.93 13.31
CA VAL A 32 -11.87 -12.70 13.37
C VAL A 32 -11.88 -13.70 14.51
N ALA A 33 -12.33 -13.31 15.70
CA ALA A 33 -12.48 -14.22 16.85
C ALA A 33 -13.45 -15.39 16.52
N ALA A 34 -14.58 -15.08 15.86
CA ALA A 34 -15.54 -16.09 15.42
C ALA A 34 -14.92 -17.04 14.38
N ALA A 35 -14.21 -16.52 13.39
CA ALA A 35 -13.53 -17.32 12.35
C ALA A 35 -12.44 -18.23 12.92
N CYS A 36 -11.78 -17.78 13.98
CA CYS A 36 -10.76 -18.56 14.70
C CYS A 36 -11.34 -19.50 15.78
N HIS A 37 -12.64 -19.44 16.06
CA HIS A 37 -13.30 -20.18 17.17
C HIS A 37 -12.69 -19.87 18.54
N VAL A 38 -12.35 -18.60 18.79
CA VAL A 38 -11.76 -18.13 20.06
C VAL A 38 -12.55 -16.97 20.65
N SER A 39 -12.21 -16.58 21.89
CA SER A 39 -12.76 -15.39 22.52
C SER A 39 -12.16 -14.11 21.92
N ILE A 40 -12.89 -12.99 21.98
CA ILE A 40 -12.39 -11.65 21.63
C ILE A 40 -11.10 -11.32 22.43
N GLY A 41 -11.04 -11.70 23.71
CA GLY A 41 -9.85 -11.52 24.53
C GLY A 41 -8.63 -12.27 24.00
N SER A 42 -8.81 -13.43 23.35
CA SER A 42 -7.72 -14.18 22.72
C SER A 42 -7.13 -13.42 21.52
N VAL A 43 -7.93 -12.66 20.78
CA VAL A 43 -7.45 -11.80 19.70
C VAL A 43 -6.66 -10.63 20.29
N TYR A 44 -7.19 -9.96 21.33
CA TYR A 44 -6.49 -8.85 21.99
C TYR A 44 -5.20 -9.25 22.72
N ASN A 45 -5.03 -10.52 23.05
CA ASN A 45 -3.75 -11.04 23.57
C ASN A 45 -2.63 -11.07 22.51
N ASN A 46 -2.96 -10.90 21.23
CA ASN A 46 -2.01 -10.94 20.10
C ASN A 46 -1.95 -9.62 19.33
N TYR A 47 -3.02 -8.82 19.38
CA TYR A 47 -3.13 -7.50 18.75
C TYR A 47 -3.66 -6.51 19.78
N GLU A 48 -2.86 -5.51 20.12
CA GLU A 48 -3.23 -4.52 21.15
C GLU A 48 -4.47 -3.71 20.74
N THR A 49 -4.60 -3.39 19.45
CA THR A 49 -5.71 -2.62 18.93
C THR A 49 -6.32 -3.28 17.69
N LYS A 50 -7.56 -2.89 17.34
CA LYS A 50 -8.18 -3.22 16.06
C LYS A 50 -7.34 -2.66 14.90
N GLY A 51 -6.79 -1.46 15.07
CA GLY A 51 -5.96 -0.80 14.07
C GLY A 51 -4.75 -1.64 13.72
N GLU A 52 -4.02 -2.17 14.71
CA GLU A 52 -2.86 -3.03 14.48
C GLU A 52 -3.18 -4.21 13.57
N LEU A 53 -4.29 -4.91 13.85
CA LEU A 53 -4.74 -6.06 13.04
C LEU A 53 -5.07 -5.64 11.60
N VAL A 54 -5.84 -4.57 11.43
CA VAL A 54 -6.27 -4.09 10.10
C VAL A 54 -5.08 -3.57 9.30
N PHE A 55 -4.11 -2.91 9.94
CA PHE A 55 -2.90 -2.44 9.27
C PHE A 55 -1.99 -3.60 8.83
N ASP A 56 -1.90 -4.69 9.60
CA ASP A 56 -1.16 -5.88 9.17
C ASP A 56 -1.78 -6.51 7.91
N VAL A 57 -3.11 -6.62 7.88
CA VAL A 57 -3.84 -7.09 6.70
C VAL A 57 -3.64 -6.15 5.51
N ALA A 58 -3.71 -4.84 5.73
CA ALA A 58 -3.47 -3.86 4.68
C ALA A 58 -2.05 -3.95 4.12
N LYS A 59 -1.05 -4.08 4.98
CA LYS A 59 0.36 -4.24 4.58
C LYS A 59 0.57 -5.47 3.70
N ASP A 60 -0.05 -6.59 4.05
CA ASP A 60 0.03 -7.82 3.27
C ASP A 60 -0.64 -7.64 1.90
N TYR A 61 -1.80 -6.99 1.86
CA TYR A 61 -2.48 -6.67 0.62
C TYR A 61 -1.62 -5.81 -0.31
N TRP A 62 -0.98 -4.76 0.22
CA TRP A 62 -0.02 -3.94 -0.52
C TRP A 62 1.17 -4.75 -1.04
N ARG A 63 1.74 -5.63 -0.21
CA ARG A 63 2.84 -6.50 -0.63
C ARG A 63 2.46 -7.44 -1.78
N SER A 64 1.25 -7.96 -1.78
CA SER A 64 0.76 -8.85 -2.84
C SER A 64 0.68 -8.17 -4.21
N VAL A 65 0.59 -6.84 -4.24
CA VAL A 65 0.58 -6.06 -5.49
C VAL A 65 1.97 -5.98 -6.12
N PHE A 66 3.02 -6.02 -5.29
CA PHE A 66 4.42 -5.90 -5.70
C PHE A 66 5.14 -7.27 -5.71
N ASP A 67 4.48 -8.32 -6.20
CA ASP A 67 5.14 -9.60 -6.39
C ASP A 67 6.21 -9.52 -7.51
N ALA A 68 7.14 -10.48 -7.51
CA ALA A 68 8.27 -10.47 -8.42
C ALA A 68 7.83 -10.49 -9.90
N ALA A 69 6.75 -11.20 -10.24
CA ALA A 69 6.25 -11.28 -11.60
C ALA A 69 5.71 -9.92 -12.08
N VAL A 70 5.03 -9.19 -11.20
CA VAL A 70 4.57 -7.82 -11.47
C VAL A 70 5.76 -6.89 -11.71
N LEU A 71 6.74 -6.91 -10.79
CA LEU A 71 7.91 -6.04 -10.90
C LEU A 71 8.73 -6.34 -12.16
N ASP A 72 8.84 -7.60 -12.55
CA ASP A 72 9.55 -8.01 -13.77
C ASP A 72 8.82 -7.61 -15.07
N SER A 73 7.52 -7.42 -15.02
CA SER A 73 6.71 -6.98 -16.16
C SER A 73 6.80 -5.48 -16.45
N LEU A 74 7.30 -4.68 -15.51
CA LEU A 74 7.38 -3.23 -15.66
C LEU A 74 8.48 -2.82 -16.66
N PRO A 75 8.26 -1.75 -17.47
CA PRO A 75 9.30 -1.17 -18.32
C PRO A 75 10.54 -0.81 -17.50
N LYS A 76 11.75 -1.07 -18.05
CA LYS A 76 13.01 -0.85 -17.33
C LYS A 76 13.86 0.29 -17.91
N ASP A 77 13.53 0.75 -19.13
CA ASP A 77 14.37 1.65 -19.93
C ASP A 77 13.81 3.08 -20.06
N ASP A 78 12.66 3.36 -19.44
CA ASP A 78 11.99 4.66 -19.46
C ASP A 78 11.18 4.83 -18.17
N PHE A 79 11.55 5.82 -17.38
CA PHE A 79 10.94 6.05 -16.07
C PHE A 79 9.48 6.49 -16.16
N CYS A 80 9.11 7.27 -17.18
CA CYS A 80 7.72 7.68 -17.37
C CYS A 80 6.84 6.50 -17.78
N ASP A 81 7.32 5.62 -18.64
CA ASP A 81 6.59 4.40 -19.01
C ASP A 81 6.49 3.44 -17.84
N PHE A 82 7.56 3.32 -17.01
CA PHE A 82 7.53 2.59 -15.75
C PHE A 82 6.42 3.13 -14.83
N CYS A 83 6.39 4.44 -14.60
CA CYS A 83 5.39 5.08 -13.74
C CYS A 83 3.96 4.85 -14.24
N GLY A 84 3.73 4.94 -15.57
CA GLY A 84 2.44 4.69 -16.19
C GLY A 84 1.96 3.26 -15.97
N ALA A 85 2.80 2.28 -16.33
CA ALA A 85 2.51 0.85 -16.17
C ALA A 85 2.30 0.47 -14.69
N LEU A 86 3.15 0.97 -13.80
CA LEU A 86 2.99 0.77 -12.36
C LEU A 86 1.64 1.30 -11.86
N TYR A 87 1.27 2.52 -12.27
CA TYR A 87 -0.01 3.11 -11.87
C TYR A 87 -1.21 2.28 -12.37
N GLU A 88 -1.20 1.79 -13.60
CA GLU A 88 -2.27 0.96 -14.15
C GLU A 88 -2.47 -0.33 -13.32
N ILE A 89 -1.37 -0.99 -12.95
CA ILE A 89 -1.41 -2.17 -12.08
C ILE A 89 -2.00 -1.83 -10.71
N LEU A 90 -1.54 -0.71 -10.11
CA LEU A 90 -2.07 -0.23 -8.83
C LEU A 90 -3.56 0.10 -8.93
N ALA A 91 -3.98 0.81 -9.97
CA ALA A 91 -5.37 1.17 -10.19
C ALA A 91 -6.26 -0.07 -10.37
N GLN A 92 -5.79 -1.07 -11.10
CA GLN A 92 -6.49 -2.33 -11.29
C GLN A 92 -6.64 -3.14 -9.99
N LYS A 93 -5.53 -3.31 -9.27
CA LYS A 93 -5.49 -4.17 -8.07
C LYS A 93 -6.01 -3.47 -6.82
N LEU A 94 -5.75 -2.16 -6.64
CA LEU A 94 -6.01 -1.43 -5.39
C LEU A 94 -7.27 -0.58 -5.37
N SER A 95 -7.96 -0.32 -6.49
CA SER A 95 -9.08 0.63 -6.52
C SER A 95 -10.22 0.28 -5.55
N GLY A 96 -10.58 -0.99 -5.44
CA GLY A 96 -11.57 -1.50 -4.47
C GLY A 96 -11.07 -1.32 -3.03
N PHE A 97 -9.87 -1.78 -2.77
CA PHE A 97 -9.21 -1.71 -1.47
C PHE A 97 -9.08 -0.26 -0.98
N MET A 98 -8.64 0.66 -1.81
CA MET A 98 -8.44 2.07 -1.42
C MET A 98 -9.74 2.77 -1.01
N ARG A 99 -10.88 2.46 -1.66
CA ARG A 99 -12.19 2.99 -1.25
C ARG A 99 -12.61 2.49 0.13
N GLU A 100 -12.41 1.20 0.39
CA GLU A 100 -12.69 0.61 1.70
C GLU A 100 -11.73 1.12 2.75
N TRP A 101 -10.45 1.24 2.42
CA TRP A 101 -9.40 1.75 3.31
C TRP A 101 -9.74 3.12 3.88
N VAL A 102 -10.09 4.09 3.02
CA VAL A 102 -10.48 5.43 3.46
C VAL A 102 -11.67 5.36 4.43
N SER A 103 -12.66 4.53 4.13
CA SER A 103 -13.83 4.35 4.99
C SER A 103 -13.49 3.68 6.33
N VAL A 104 -12.59 2.70 6.35
CA VAL A 104 -12.15 2.03 7.59
C VAL A 104 -11.31 2.96 8.44
N MET A 105 -10.38 3.70 7.84
CA MET A 105 -9.54 4.70 8.53
C MET A 105 -10.34 5.79 9.21
N SER A 106 -11.49 6.19 8.66
CA SER A 106 -12.36 7.20 9.29
C SER A 106 -13.00 6.70 10.61
N THR A 107 -13.03 5.38 10.83
CA THR A 107 -13.59 4.77 12.05
C THR A 107 -12.55 4.51 13.14
N PHE A 108 -11.27 4.75 12.88
CA PHE A 108 -10.20 4.47 13.82
C PHE A 108 -10.07 5.56 14.88
N SER A 109 -9.75 5.13 16.10
CA SER A 109 -9.32 6.00 17.19
C SER A 109 -7.97 6.67 16.85
N ASP A 110 -7.59 7.69 17.61
CA ASP A 110 -6.28 8.32 17.43
C ASP A 110 -5.14 7.36 17.81
N GLU A 111 -5.38 6.44 18.75
CA GLU A 111 -4.45 5.36 19.11
C GLU A 111 -4.24 4.39 17.93
N ASP A 112 -5.33 3.88 17.32
CA ASP A 112 -5.27 3.05 16.12
C ASP A 112 -4.47 3.74 15.00
N LYS A 113 -4.74 5.02 14.73
CA LYS A 113 -4.05 5.82 13.72
C LYS A 113 -2.56 6.02 14.05
N SER A 114 -2.20 6.12 15.33
CA SER A 114 -0.81 6.24 15.76
C SER A 114 -0.02 4.98 15.44
N VAL A 115 -0.54 3.81 15.81
CA VAL A 115 0.06 2.51 15.49
C VAL A 115 0.16 2.32 13.96
N GLY A 116 -0.87 2.75 13.24
CA GLY A 116 -0.94 2.61 11.79
C GLY A 116 0.09 3.44 11.03
N ARG A 117 0.42 4.65 11.52
CA ARG A 117 1.35 5.56 10.83
C ARG A 117 2.73 4.95 10.60
N ALA A 118 3.26 4.18 11.56
CA ALA A 118 4.55 3.53 11.38
C ALA A 118 4.51 2.45 10.28
N LYS A 119 3.43 1.66 10.23
CA LYS A 119 3.24 0.62 9.21
C LYS A 119 2.95 1.21 7.83
N GLU A 120 2.18 2.29 7.76
CA GLU A 120 1.93 3.03 6.53
C GLU A 120 3.23 3.64 5.98
N ALA A 121 4.06 4.23 6.85
CA ALA A 121 5.37 4.76 6.46
C ALA A 121 6.30 3.68 5.88
N GLU A 122 6.28 2.46 6.41
CA GLU A 122 7.05 1.32 5.88
C GLU A 122 6.59 0.94 4.46
N ILE A 123 5.26 0.85 4.24
CA ILE A 123 4.69 0.57 2.92
C ILE A 123 5.12 1.66 1.92
N PHE A 124 4.97 2.92 2.30
CA PHE A 124 5.28 4.06 1.45
C PHE A 124 6.77 4.21 1.16
N SER A 125 7.63 3.87 2.13
CA SER A 125 9.08 3.80 1.92
C SER A 125 9.44 2.76 0.86
N GLY A 126 8.86 1.56 0.90
CA GLY A 126 9.06 0.53 -0.11
C GLY A 126 8.65 1.00 -1.51
N PHE A 127 7.50 1.68 -1.63
CA PHE A 127 7.04 2.24 -2.89
C PHE A 127 7.97 3.33 -3.43
N LYS A 128 8.42 4.25 -2.58
CA LYS A 128 9.38 5.29 -2.98
C LYS A 128 10.72 4.72 -3.42
N ASN A 129 11.21 3.70 -2.73
CA ASN A 129 12.46 3.01 -3.11
C ASN A 129 12.33 2.36 -4.50
N LEU A 130 11.16 1.82 -4.84
CA LEU A 130 10.89 1.27 -6.16
C LEU A 130 10.95 2.37 -7.25
N LEU A 131 10.30 3.50 -7.01
CA LEU A 131 10.36 4.66 -7.91
C LEU A 131 11.79 5.20 -8.05
N GLN A 132 12.53 5.32 -6.93
CA GLN A 132 13.92 5.77 -6.92
C GLN A 132 14.81 4.86 -7.78
N THR A 133 14.69 3.55 -7.61
CA THR A 133 15.46 2.58 -8.39
C THR A 133 15.16 2.69 -9.88
N ALA A 134 13.89 2.85 -10.26
CA ALA A 134 13.50 3.02 -11.64
C ALA A 134 14.05 4.34 -12.24
N LEU A 135 13.97 5.44 -11.47
CA LEU A 135 14.51 6.75 -11.86
C LEU A 135 16.03 6.70 -12.09
N ASP A 136 16.77 6.06 -11.21
CA ASP A 136 18.24 5.98 -11.29
C ASP A 136 18.71 5.04 -12.43
N ASN A 137 17.88 4.11 -12.84
CA ASN A 137 18.20 3.20 -13.95
C ASN A 137 17.95 3.83 -15.33
N ASP A 138 17.12 4.86 -15.43
CA ASP A 138 16.84 5.51 -16.72
C ASP A 138 17.99 6.42 -17.16
N LYS A 139 18.71 6.00 -18.18
CA LYS A 139 19.87 6.72 -18.75
C LYS A 139 19.49 7.80 -19.77
N LYS A 140 18.21 7.94 -20.10
CA LYS A 140 17.72 8.99 -21.02
C LYS A 140 17.46 10.31 -20.31
N ILE A 141 17.30 10.27 -18.99
CA ILE A 141 17.09 11.48 -18.19
C ILE A 141 18.40 12.28 -18.16
N ASN A 142 18.30 13.54 -18.56
CA ASN A 142 19.46 14.43 -18.47
C ASN A 142 19.81 14.67 -16.99
N PRO A 143 21.04 14.33 -16.53
CA PRO A 143 21.44 14.56 -15.15
C PRO A 143 21.41 16.05 -14.75
N ASP A 144 21.54 16.98 -15.71
CA ASP A 144 21.56 18.43 -15.47
C ASP A 144 20.18 19.02 -15.12
N VAL A 145 19.08 18.21 -15.22
CA VAL A 145 17.77 18.68 -14.77
C VAL A 145 17.64 18.75 -13.25
N TRP A 146 18.55 18.08 -12.52
CA TRP A 146 18.52 18.05 -11.06
C TRP A 146 19.33 19.21 -10.47
N GLU A 147 18.61 20.23 -10.02
CA GLU A 147 19.16 21.45 -9.39
C GLU A 147 18.74 21.53 -7.91
N ASN A 148 19.26 22.54 -7.19
CA ASN A 148 18.99 22.72 -5.76
C ASN A 148 17.49 22.94 -5.43
N ASP A 149 16.74 23.52 -6.35
CA ASP A 149 15.29 23.78 -6.26
C ASP A 149 14.44 22.79 -7.08
N PHE A 150 15.07 21.75 -7.65
CA PHE A 150 14.42 20.67 -8.40
C PHE A 150 15.12 19.33 -8.14
N SER A 151 14.92 18.79 -6.95
CA SER A 151 15.61 17.57 -6.51
C SER A 151 14.86 16.28 -6.91
N LYS A 152 15.62 15.18 -7.06
CA LYS A 152 15.04 13.84 -7.24
C LYS A 152 14.06 13.47 -6.13
N GLU A 153 14.40 13.81 -4.88
CA GLU A 153 13.55 13.50 -3.72
C GLU A 153 12.21 14.22 -3.79
N GLU A 154 12.19 15.51 -4.10
CA GLU A 154 10.96 16.28 -4.28
C GLU A 154 10.13 15.75 -5.44
N MET A 155 10.76 15.41 -6.57
CA MET A 155 10.10 14.79 -7.71
C MET A 155 9.45 13.46 -7.33
N LEU A 156 10.16 12.58 -6.63
CA LEU A 156 9.60 11.30 -6.17
C LEU A 156 8.44 11.48 -5.18
N ASN A 157 8.54 12.46 -4.27
CA ASN A 157 7.45 12.82 -3.37
C ASN A 157 6.23 13.35 -4.13
N PHE A 158 6.45 14.17 -5.15
CA PHE A 158 5.40 14.70 -6.04
C PHE A 158 4.69 13.55 -6.78
N ILE A 159 5.45 12.65 -7.41
CA ILE A 159 4.92 11.49 -8.14
C ILE A 159 4.09 10.61 -7.19
N PHE A 160 4.69 10.21 -6.07
CA PHE A 160 4.05 9.36 -5.08
C PHE A 160 2.72 9.95 -4.59
N THR A 161 2.74 11.23 -4.20
CA THR A 161 1.55 11.92 -3.68
C THR A 161 0.43 11.99 -4.72
N ASN A 162 0.78 12.33 -5.99
CA ASN A 162 -0.20 12.41 -7.06
C ASN A 162 -0.77 11.05 -7.44
N MET A 163 0.06 10.00 -7.53
CA MET A 163 -0.40 8.63 -7.76
C MET A 163 -1.36 8.17 -6.66
N LEU A 164 -0.99 8.37 -5.39
CA LEU A 164 -1.82 7.97 -4.26
C LEU A 164 -3.16 8.71 -4.24
N ASN A 165 -3.16 10.02 -4.51
CA ASN A 165 -4.39 10.80 -4.59
C ASN A 165 -5.28 10.36 -5.75
N SER A 166 -4.70 10.08 -6.91
CA SER A 166 -5.42 9.56 -8.08
C SER A 166 -6.05 8.18 -7.79
N LEU A 167 -5.33 7.29 -7.09
CA LEU A 167 -5.87 5.99 -6.65
C LEU A 167 -7.05 6.16 -5.67
N ARG A 168 -6.94 7.09 -4.71
CA ARG A 168 -8.03 7.40 -3.75
C ARG A 168 -9.27 7.92 -4.45
N GLN A 169 -9.10 8.66 -5.54
CA GLN A 169 -10.20 9.18 -6.37
C GLN A 169 -10.75 8.15 -7.36
N GLY A 170 -10.12 6.98 -7.47
CA GLY A 170 -10.52 5.91 -8.39
C GLY A 170 -10.18 6.19 -9.85
N ALA A 171 -9.20 7.05 -10.11
CA ALA A 171 -8.72 7.30 -11.47
C ALA A 171 -8.09 6.03 -12.07
N LYS A 172 -8.42 5.72 -13.32
CA LYS A 172 -7.95 4.50 -13.99
C LYS A 172 -6.54 4.63 -14.57
N ASN A 173 -6.10 5.84 -14.87
CA ASN A 173 -4.77 6.17 -15.37
C ASN A 173 -4.25 7.47 -14.74
N CYS A 174 -2.98 7.75 -14.93
CA CYS A 174 -2.32 8.98 -14.50
C CYS A 174 -1.66 9.72 -15.68
N ASP A 175 -2.24 9.67 -16.88
CA ASP A 175 -1.67 10.16 -18.13
C ASP A 175 -1.24 11.62 -18.07
N PHE A 176 -1.99 12.46 -17.36
CA PHE A 176 -1.60 13.85 -17.19
C PHE A 176 -0.30 13.99 -16.38
N LEU A 177 -0.19 13.25 -15.29
CA LEU A 177 1.05 13.20 -14.49
C LEU A 177 2.22 12.74 -15.36
N ILE A 178 2.05 11.67 -16.13
CA ILE A 178 3.11 11.14 -17.02
C ILE A 178 3.54 12.19 -18.06
N ARG A 179 2.59 12.91 -18.65
CA ARG A 179 2.94 14.00 -19.60
C ARG A 179 3.71 15.16 -18.93
N VAL A 180 3.36 15.49 -17.69
CA VAL A 180 4.09 16.50 -16.90
C VAL A 180 5.51 16.04 -16.62
N LEU A 181 5.67 14.80 -16.12
CA LEU A 181 6.98 14.22 -15.85
C LEU A 181 7.86 14.20 -17.09
N ARG A 182 7.34 13.70 -18.21
CA ARG A 182 8.10 13.62 -19.45
C ARG A 182 8.60 14.98 -19.94
N LYS A 183 7.86 16.06 -19.72
CA LYS A 183 8.28 17.43 -20.04
C LYS A 183 9.28 18.01 -19.03
N ALA A 184 9.28 17.49 -17.80
CA ALA A 184 10.12 18.04 -16.74
C ALA A 184 11.52 17.41 -16.70
N ILE A 185 11.65 16.12 -17.09
CA ILE A 185 12.90 15.38 -16.88
C ILE A 185 13.55 14.83 -18.17
N TYR A 186 12.88 14.94 -19.33
CA TYR A 186 13.42 14.64 -20.68
C TYR A 186 13.45 15.90 -21.56
#